data_62e0c13d448db7feb2d450599b5e36af
#
_entry.id   62e0c13d448db7feb2d450599b5e36af
#
_cell.length_a   1.000
_cell.length_b   1.000
_cell.length_c   1.000
_cell.angle_alpha   90.00
_cell.angle_beta   90.00
_cell.angle_gamma   90.00
#
_symmetry.space_group_name_H-M   'P 1'
#
loop_
_entity.id
_entity.type
_entity.pdbx_description
1 polymer ?
#
loop_
_entity_poly.entity_id
_entity_poly.type
_entity_poly.pdbx_seq_one_letter_code
_entity_poly.pdbx_strand_id
1 'polypeptide(L)'
;MHLQKREISGVKKIIYSIVTVSALITAFTFGCLLTPIANRCDFNYRMAELDCVAHGVDPFKVWNEEIVFKPYYTNNPACRYIPEGCNQMISVYAPWEYSLMFLFGLIDGEFGWWIYSALSFVLLFAIALAIRKNISAYGLGDAPSQLLALLPLLTVSYPLWSNFQVGNHMAIALSGAVFMGICLNFRRDFAAGICWMLVMIKPQIGLIFAVPLLLKMRVLTGLLAVALCVLLSVPPVIACKTSFFDMLREPSIATAFAFEGCGTWPKFLCGYFSNETDIVIGLAIGTALCLWMTWLLRREKDWLVYLMPAAVCSSCWTYTQAYTHAMGWFLAYAIVKELIHNPYSKAMRILAALSLLVLPRFVLAWHGLYAYMGWRFPMSEFVYRSVDSLNSTCTLVLVLAFCIIKHRYTSKI
;
A
#
# COMPACT_ATOMS: atom_id res chain seq x y z
N MET A 1 1.30 -41.22 22.73
CA MET A 1 0.46 -40.02 22.63
C MET A 1 1.20 -38.76 22.21
N HIS A 2 2.41 -38.47 22.66
CA HIS A 2 3.20 -37.29 22.25
C HIS A 2 3.69 -37.30 20.81
N LEU A 3 4.07 -38.46 20.25
CA LEU A 3 4.53 -38.62 18.86
C LEU A 3 3.40 -38.38 17.87
N GLN A 4 2.18 -38.91 18.13
CA GLN A 4 1.01 -38.75 17.27
C GLN A 4 0.51 -37.28 17.18
N LYS A 5 0.67 -36.51 18.28
CA LYS A 5 0.39 -35.07 18.25
C LYS A 5 1.40 -34.28 17.40
N ARG A 6 2.67 -34.71 17.31
CA ARG A 6 3.71 -34.07 16.46
C ARG A 6 3.48 -34.34 14.98
N GLU A 7 3.07 -35.55 14.59
CA GLU A 7 2.78 -35.87 13.17
C GLU A 7 1.56 -35.13 12.65
N ILE A 8 0.47 -35.07 13.42
CA ILE A 8 -0.73 -34.30 13.04
C ILE A 8 -0.43 -32.81 12.89
N SER A 9 0.49 -32.27 13.72
CA SER A 9 0.96 -30.89 13.60
C SER A 9 1.75 -30.68 12.30
N GLY A 10 2.57 -31.63 11.87
CA GLY A 10 3.35 -31.56 10.63
C GLY A 10 2.47 -31.54 9.39
N VAL A 11 1.50 -32.44 9.30
CA VAL A 11 0.57 -32.53 8.16
C VAL A 11 -0.27 -31.25 8.03
N LYS A 12 -0.80 -30.73 9.14
CA LYS A 12 -1.53 -29.46 9.13
C LYS A 12 -0.68 -28.30 8.61
N LYS A 13 0.60 -28.23 9.00
CA LYS A 13 1.55 -27.21 8.51
C LYS A 13 1.72 -27.28 7.00
N ILE A 14 1.88 -28.48 6.44
CA ILE A 14 2.02 -28.68 5.01
C ILE A 14 0.75 -28.26 4.27
N ILE A 15 -0.43 -28.68 4.73
CA ILE A 15 -1.70 -28.31 4.11
C ILE A 15 -1.90 -26.81 4.09
N TYR A 16 -1.67 -26.12 5.21
CA TYR A 16 -1.81 -24.67 5.28
C TYR A 16 -0.79 -23.94 4.39
N SER A 17 0.46 -24.43 4.32
CA SER A 17 1.46 -23.86 3.40
C SER A 17 1.04 -24.03 1.95
N ILE A 18 0.51 -25.20 1.57
CA ILE A 18 0.00 -25.47 0.23
C ILE A 18 -1.18 -24.53 -0.09
N VAL A 19 -2.15 -24.40 0.80
CA VAL A 19 -3.32 -23.51 0.60
C VAL A 19 -2.87 -22.06 0.42
N THR A 20 -1.89 -21.61 1.23
CA THR A 20 -1.35 -20.25 1.11
C THR A 20 -0.66 -20.04 -0.23
N VAL A 21 0.26 -20.93 -0.57
CA VAL A 21 1.00 -20.87 -1.83
C VAL A 21 0.04 -20.93 -3.00
N SER A 22 -0.96 -21.82 -2.96
CA SER A 22 -1.97 -21.93 -4.01
C SER A 22 -2.82 -20.66 -4.13
N ALA A 23 -3.27 -20.07 -3.02
CA ALA A 23 -4.03 -18.82 -3.04
C ALA A 23 -3.23 -17.65 -3.59
N LEU A 24 -1.96 -17.55 -3.21
CA LEU A 24 -1.04 -16.53 -3.72
C LEU A 24 -0.70 -16.75 -5.19
N ILE A 25 -0.44 -17.98 -5.62
CA ILE A 25 -0.22 -18.33 -7.04
C ILE A 25 -1.46 -18.00 -7.85
N THR A 26 -2.66 -18.34 -7.34
CA THR A 26 -3.92 -18.02 -8.00
C THR A 26 -4.09 -16.51 -8.15
N ALA A 27 -3.88 -15.74 -7.10
CA ALA A 27 -3.95 -14.27 -7.15
C ALA A 27 -2.92 -13.68 -8.14
N PHE A 28 -1.69 -14.21 -8.16
CA PHE A 28 -0.65 -13.83 -9.11
C PHE A 28 -1.04 -14.19 -10.55
N THR A 29 -1.52 -15.41 -10.77
CA THR A 29 -1.94 -15.88 -12.10
C THR A 29 -3.08 -15.03 -12.62
N PHE A 30 -4.12 -14.79 -11.82
CA PHE A 30 -5.22 -13.92 -12.21
C PHE A 30 -4.80 -12.47 -12.41
N GLY A 31 -3.96 -11.92 -11.54
CA GLY A 31 -3.48 -10.55 -11.65
C GLY A 31 -2.57 -10.30 -12.85
N CYS A 32 -1.67 -11.24 -13.13
CA CYS A 32 -0.61 -11.03 -14.13
C CYS A 32 -0.91 -11.68 -15.48
N LEU A 33 -1.37 -12.94 -15.51
CA LEU A 33 -1.55 -13.68 -16.76
C LEU A 33 -2.81 -13.29 -17.51
N LEU A 34 -3.88 -12.98 -16.77
CA LEU A 34 -5.18 -12.68 -17.37
C LEU A 34 -5.40 -11.19 -17.60
N THR A 35 -4.49 -10.31 -17.13
CA THR A 35 -4.61 -8.87 -17.38
C THR A 35 -4.06 -8.55 -18.76
N PRO A 36 -4.88 -8.01 -19.69
CA PRO A 36 -4.40 -7.51 -20.96
C PRO A 36 -3.28 -6.48 -20.76
N ILE A 37 -2.28 -6.47 -21.63
CA ILE A 37 -1.14 -5.54 -21.56
C ILE A 37 -1.63 -4.08 -21.49
N ALA A 38 -2.73 -3.76 -22.16
CA ALA A 38 -3.36 -2.44 -22.13
C ALA A 38 -3.80 -1.97 -20.72
N ASN A 39 -4.04 -2.90 -19.77
CA ASN A 39 -4.49 -2.54 -18.43
C ASN A 39 -3.35 -2.36 -17.42
N ARG A 40 -2.09 -2.57 -17.81
CA ARG A 40 -0.89 -2.40 -17.00
C ARG A 40 -0.45 -0.93 -16.95
N CYS A 41 -1.39 -0.02 -16.85
CA CYS A 41 -1.17 1.41 -17.09
C CYS A 41 -0.12 2.01 -16.15
N ASP A 42 -0.18 1.75 -14.84
CA ASP A 42 0.77 2.34 -13.88
C ASP A 42 2.20 1.87 -14.14
N PHE A 43 2.41 0.58 -14.44
CA PHE A 43 3.73 0.06 -14.77
C PHE A 43 4.26 0.69 -16.06
N ASN A 44 3.45 0.75 -17.11
CA ASN A 44 3.86 1.30 -18.41
C ASN A 44 4.21 2.79 -18.30
N TYR A 45 3.42 3.57 -17.51
CA TYR A 45 3.76 4.97 -17.23
C TYR A 45 5.11 5.11 -16.55
N ARG A 46 5.39 4.25 -15.53
CA ARG A 46 6.69 4.27 -14.83
C ARG A 46 7.85 3.94 -15.76
N MET A 47 7.69 2.98 -16.67
CA MET A 47 8.73 2.65 -17.65
C MET A 47 8.98 3.81 -18.62
N ALA A 48 7.94 4.49 -19.07
CA ALA A 48 8.07 5.67 -19.91
C ALA A 48 8.79 6.83 -19.20
N GLU A 49 8.47 7.09 -17.92
CA GLU A 49 9.15 8.10 -17.11
C GLU A 49 10.62 7.76 -16.86
N LEU A 50 10.91 6.50 -16.54
CA LEU A 50 12.29 6.02 -16.39
C LEU A 50 13.12 6.21 -17.65
N ASP A 51 12.51 5.97 -18.80
CA ASP A 51 13.15 6.19 -20.08
C ASP A 51 13.45 7.69 -20.29
N CYS A 52 12.53 8.60 -19.93
CA CYS A 52 12.80 10.05 -19.91
C CYS A 52 14.03 10.37 -19.05
N VAL A 53 14.05 9.90 -17.83
CA VAL A 53 15.17 10.14 -16.88
C VAL A 53 16.48 9.58 -17.42
N ALA A 54 16.47 8.38 -18.02
CA ALA A 54 17.66 7.75 -18.62
C ALA A 54 18.28 8.59 -19.74
N HIS A 55 17.47 9.38 -20.45
CA HIS A 55 17.93 10.28 -21.50
C HIS A 55 18.12 11.74 -21.03
N GLY A 56 18.04 11.97 -19.73
CA GLY A 56 18.26 13.30 -19.15
C GLY A 56 17.09 14.26 -19.37
N VAL A 57 15.91 13.73 -19.60
CA VAL A 57 14.67 14.51 -19.80
C VAL A 57 13.81 14.41 -18.56
N ASP A 58 13.38 15.56 -18.04
CA ASP A 58 12.47 15.63 -16.92
C ASP A 58 11.05 15.16 -17.34
N PRO A 59 10.50 14.09 -16.77
CA PRO A 59 9.18 13.58 -17.12
C PRO A 59 8.06 14.61 -16.95
N PHE A 60 8.21 15.54 -15.99
CA PHE A 60 7.22 16.60 -15.75
C PHE A 60 7.17 17.61 -16.88
N LYS A 61 8.32 17.98 -17.44
CA LYS A 61 8.39 18.89 -18.57
C LYS A 61 7.76 18.28 -19.84
N VAL A 62 7.84 16.95 -19.96
CA VAL A 62 7.14 16.23 -21.03
C VAL A 62 5.63 16.25 -20.77
N TRP A 63 5.21 16.06 -19.55
CA TRP A 63 3.78 16.09 -19.18
C TRP A 63 3.16 17.47 -19.31
N ASN A 64 3.88 18.53 -18.94
CA ASN A 64 3.43 19.92 -19.08
C ASN A 64 3.53 20.46 -20.54
N GLU A 65 3.86 19.60 -21.51
CA GLU A 65 4.06 19.98 -22.92
C GLU A 65 5.18 21.02 -23.15
N GLU A 66 6.05 21.25 -22.15
CA GLU A 66 7.21 22.15 -22.26
C GLU A 66 8.29 21.56 -23.18
N ILE A 67 8.35 20.22 -23.24
CA ILE A 67 9.26 19.48 -24.12
C ILE A 67 8.46 18.47 -24.93
N VAL A 68 8.48 18.64 -26.27
CA VAL A 68 7.88 17.66 -27.18
C VAL A 68 8.86 16.50 -27.37
N PHE A 69 8.63 15.40 -26.67
CA PHE A 69 9.47 14.22 -26.74
C PHE A 69 8.83 13.12 -27.59
N LYS A 70 8.64 13.39 -28.89
CA LYS A 70 7.98 12.48 -29.86
C LYS A 70 8.72 11.15 -30.12
N PRO A 71 10.05 11.08 -30.24
CA PRO A 71 10.75 9.82 -30.51
C PRO A 71 10.55 8.74 -29.44
N TYR A 72 10.37 9.15 -28.22
CA TYR A 72 10.20 8.32 -27.04
C TYR A 72 8.95 7.45 -27.08
N TYR A 73 7.82 8.06 -27.40
CA TYR A 73 6.53 7.37 -27.44
C TYR A 73 6.39 6.40 -28.58
N THR A 74 7.21 6.55 -29.65
CA THR A 74 7.13 5.71 -30.84
C THR A 74 8.05 4.50 -30.81
N ASN A 75 9.15 4.55 -30.05
CA ASN A 75 10.20 3.52 -30.09
C ASN A 75 10.29 2.68 -28.82
N ASN A 76 9.76 3.14 -27.68
CA ASN A 76 9.77 2.34 -26.46
C ASN A 76 8.59 1.36 -26.45
N PRO A 77 8.82 0.03 -26.32
CA PRO A 77 7.75 -0.96 -26.23
C PRO A 77 6.76 -0.69 -25.10
N ALA A 78 7.20 -0.13 -23.96
CA ALA A 78 6.34 0.27 -22.87
C ALA A 78 5.35 1.37 -23.26
N CYS A 79 5.77 2.32 -24.09
CA CYS A 79 4.92 3.42 -24.56
C CYS A 79 3.91 2.98 -25.64
N ARG A 80 4.17 1.88 -26.36
CA ARG A 80 3.22 1.33 -27.35
C ARG A 80 1.91 0.87 -26.73
N TYR A 81 1.90 0.62 -25.43
CA TYR A 81 0.74 0.16 -24.67
C TYR A 81 0.02 1.26 -23.91
N ILE A 82 0.47 2.51 -24.03
CA ILE A 82 -0.28 3.66 -23.49
C ILE A 82 -1.43 3.91 -24.48
N PRO A 83 -2.72 3.80 -24.04
CA PRO A 83 -3.84 4.02 -24.95
C PRO A 83 -3.76 5.39 -25.61
N GLU A 84 -4.03 5.47 -26.94
CA GLU A 84 -4.19 6.74 -27.62
C GLU A 84 -5.24 7.58 -26.89
N GLY A 85 -4.89 8.78 -26.47
CA GLY A 85 -5.73 9.65 -25.64
C GLY A 85 -5.38 9.69 -24.16
N CYS A 86 -4.55 8.78 -23.64
CA CYS A 86 -3.92 8.91 -22.32
C CYS A 86 -2.62 9.72 -22.44
N ASN A 87 -2.67 10.89 -23.05
CA ASN A 87 -1.52 11.80 -23.16
C ASN A 87 -1.07 12.41 -21.83
N GLN A 88 -1.69 11.99 -20.75
CA GLN A 88 -1.42 12.49 -19.40
C GLN A 88 -0.57 11.46 -18.64
N MET A 89 0.73 11.44 -18.91
CA MET A 89 1.68 10.87 -17.97
C MET A 89 1.71 11.76 -16.72
N ILE A 90 0.88 11.44 -15.76
CA ILE A 90 0.90 12.14 -14.49
C ILE A 90 2.00 11.49 -13.65
N SER A 91 3.20 12.07 -13.68
CA SER A 91 4.23 11.67 -12.73
C SER A 91 3.84 12.18 -11.34
N VAL A 92 3.38 11.27 -10.52
CA VAL A 92 2.97 11.53 -9.13
C VAL A 92 3.97 10.99 -8.12
N TYR A 93 5.13 10.58 -8.58
CA TYR A 93 6.14 9.92 -7.77
C TYR A 93 7.36 10.81 -7.53
N ALA A 94 8.01 10.57 -6.41
CA ALA A 94 9.17 11.31 -6.01
C ALA A 94 10.44 10.82 -6.72
N PRO A 95 11.51 11.66 -6.83
CA PRO A 95 12.70 11.34 -7.60
C PRO A 95 13.42 10.06 -7.17
N TRP A 96 13.39 9.66 -5.90
CA TRP A 96 14.01 8.42 -5.43
C TRP A 96 13.36 7.15 -5.99
N GLU A 97 12.12 7.21 -6.44
CA GLU A 97 11.45 6.09 -7.09
C GLU A 97 12.14 5.71 -8.40
N TYR A 98 12.55 6.69 -9.20
CA TYR A 98 13.24 6.44 -10.46
C TYR A 98 14.52 5.63 -10.25
N SER A 99 15.28 5.91 -9.19
CA SER A 99 16.47 5.12 -8.86
C SER A 99 16.13 3.69 -8.39
N LEU A 100 15.06 3.51 -7.62
CA LEU A 100 14.60 2.19 -7.19
C LEU A 100 14.11 1.34 -8.37
N MET A 101 13.46 1.97 -9.34
CA MET A 101 12.86 1.29 -10.49
C MET A 101 13.81 1.20 -11.70
N PHE A 102 14.99 1.83 -11.63
CA PHE A 102 15.93 1.96 -12.75
C PHE A 102 16.28 0.60 -13.40
N LEU A 103 16.47 -0.43 -12.59
CA LEU A 103 16.77 -1.77 -13.11
C LEU A 103 15.67 -2.34 -14.01
N PHE A 104 14.41 -2.00 -13.75
CA PHE A 104 13.29 -2.42 -14.59
C PHE A 104 13.22 -1.65 -15.90
N GLY A 105 13.68 -0.40 -15.92
CA GLY A 105 13.80 0.42 -17.14
C GLY A 105 14.86 -0.07 -18.12
N LEU A 106 15.86 -0.84 -17.63
CA LEU A 106 16.89 -1.45 -18.47
C LEU A 106 16.44 -2.77 -19.16
N ILE A 107 15.29 -3.30 -18.76
CA ILE A 107 14.77 -4.59 -19.21
C ILE A 107 13.62 -4.33 -20.17
N ASP A 108 13.45 -5.17 -21.19
CA ASP A 108 12.29 -5.11 -22.08
C ASP A 108 10.98 -5.02 -21.27
N GLY A 109 10.09 -4.13 -21.65
CA GLY A 109 8.90 -3.75 -20.90
C GLY A 109 8.02 -4.94 -20.50
N GLU A 110 7.90 -5.97 -21.34
CA GLU A 110 7.14 -7.17 -21.00
C GLU A 110 7.87 -8.05 -19.98
N PHE A 111 9.16 -8.27 -20.16
CA PHE A 111 9.97 -9.05 -19.23
C PHE A 111 10.15 -8.30 -17.90
N GLY A 112 10.32 -6.97 -17.96
CA GLY A 112 10.34 -6.10 -16.77
C GLY A 112 9.06 -6.22 -15.95
N TRP A 113 7.89 -6.29 -16.61
CA TRP A 113 6.62 -6.54 -15.95
C TRP A 113 6.58 -7.86 -15.19
N TRP A 114 7.05 -8.95 -15.80
CA TRP A 114 7.06 -10.25 -15.14
C TRP A 114 7.96 -10.28 -13.91
N ILE A 115 9.17 -9.68 -14.02
CA ILE A 115 10.09 -9.58 -12.88
C ILE A 115 9.48 -8.73 -11.77
N TYR A 116 8.88 -7.59 -12.11
CA TYR A 116 8.24 -6.70 -11.14
C TYR A 116 7.09 -7.40 -10.41
N SER A 117 6.26 -8.09 -11.14
CA SER A 117 5.13 -8.84 -10.58
C SER A 117 5.60 -10.00 -9.69
N ALA A 118 6.62 -10.73 -10.13
CA ALA A 118 7.24 -11.80 -9.35
C ALA A 118 7.86 -11.28 -8.04
N LEU A 119 8.58 -10.14 -8.10
CA LEU A 119 9.13 -9.49 -6.92
C LEU A 119 8.03 -9.07 -5.94
N SER A 120 6.97 -8.43 -6.42
CA SER A 120 5.83 -8.03 -5.60
C SER A 120 5.18 -9.24 -4.90
N PHE A 121 5.04 -10.35 -5.62
CA PHE A 121 4.54 -11.60 -5.09
C PHE A 121 5.46 -12.20 -4.02
N VAL A 122 6.78 -12.24 -4.28
CA VAL A 122 7.79 -12.73 -3.33
C VAL A 122 7.77 -11.90 -2.05
N LEU A 123 7.59 -10.59 -2.16
CA LEU A 123 7.48 -9.71 -1.00
C LEU A 123 6.24 -10.01 -0.15
N LEU A 124 5.07 -10.23 -0.77
CA LEU A 124 3.84 -10.62 -0.05
C LEU A 124 3.98 -11.99 0.61
N PHE A 125 4.62 -12.94 -0.06
CA PHE A 125 4.93 -14.24 0.53
C PHE A 125 5.91 -14.12 1.71
N ALA A 126 6.92 -13.27 1.57
CA ALA A 126 7.86 -12.98 2.65
C ALA A 126 7.19 -12.34 3.87
N ILE A 127 6.14 -11.50 3.68
CA ILE A 127 5.29 -11.02 4.78
C ILE A 127 4.70 -12.20 5.55
N ALA A 128 4.05 -13.13 4.86
CA ALA A 128 3.40 -14.27 5.51
C ALA A 128 4.41 -15.11 6.32
N LEU A 129 5.59 -15.38 5.74
CA LEU A 129 6.67 -16.10 6.43
C LEU A 129 7.23 -15.34 7.64
N ALA A 130 7.45 -14.03 7.48
CA ALA A 130 8.00 -13.19 8.55
C ALA A 130 7.02 -13.05 9.72
N ILE A 131 5.73 -12.88 9.44
CA ILE A 131 4.68 -12.85 10.46
C ILE A 131 4.66 -14.19 11.21
N ARG A 132 4.66 -15.31 10.50
CA ARG A 132 4.69 -16.64 11.11
C ARG A 132 5.88 -16.80 12.06
N LYS A 133 7.08 -16.38 11.63
CA LYS A 133 8.31 -16.47 12.46
C LYS A 133 8.25 -15.52 13.66
N ASN A 134 7.73 -14.31 13.48
CA ASN A 134 7.62 -13.30 14.53
C ASN A 134 6.63 -13.73 15.63
N ILE A 135 5.52 -14.35 15.25
CA ILE A 135 4.46 -14.78 16.16
C ILE A 135 4.87 -16.03 16.95
N SER A 136 5.64 -16.93 16.36
CA SER A 136 6.16 -18.07 17.10
C SER A 136 7.02 -17.64 18.29
N ALA A 137 7.65 -16.45 18.21
CA ALA A 137 8.38 -15.83 19.31
C ALA A 137 7.49 -15.36 20.48
N TYR A 138 6.19 -15.18 20.25
CA TYR A 138 5.22 -14.83 21.29
C TYR A 138 4.54 -16.04 21.95
N GLY A 139 5.02 -17.25 21.71
CA GLY A 139 4.48 -18.47 22.32
C GLY A 139 3.13 -18.93 21.78
N LEU A 140 2.67 -18.34 20.68
CA LEU A 140 1.45 -18.77 19.99
C LEU A 140 1.74 -20.08 19.24
N GLY A 141 0.85 -21.06 19.42
CA GLY A 141 0.95 -22.33 18.71
C GLY A 141 0.88 -22.18 17.18
N ASP A 142 1.22 -23.23 16.45
CA ASP A 142 1.35 -23.21 14.98
C ASP A 142 0.08 -22.78 14.24
N ALA A 143 -1.11 -23.23 14.65
CA ALA A 143 -2.36 -22.91 13.96
C ALA A 143 -2.76 -21.42 14.07
N PRO A 144 -2.70 -20.77 15.26
CA PRO A 144 -2.92 -19.35 15.40
C PRO A 144 -1.92 -18.50 14.60
N SER A 145 -0.65 -18.91 14.55
CA SER A 145 0.38 -18.17 13.79
C SER A 145 0.14 -18.21 12.28
N GLN A 146 -0.38 -19.32 11.77
CA GLN A 146 -0.76 -19.43 10.36
C GLN A 146 -1.98 -18.57 10.02
N LEU A 147 -2.97 -18.54 10.89
CA LEU A 147 -4.17 -17.70 10.71
C LEU A 147 -3.79 -16.22 10.65
N LEU A 148 -2.91 -15.76 11.54
CA LEU A 148 -2.39 -14.40 11.54
C LEU A 148 -1.57 -14.06 10.30
N ALA A 149 -0.87 -15.04 9.74
CA ALA A 149 -0.08 -14.82 8.53
C ALA A 149 -0.95 -14.66 7.27
N LEU A 150 -2.08 -15.36 7.19
CA LEU A 150 -2.87 -15.52 5.98
C LEU A 150 -4.12 -14.66 5.95
N LEU A 151 -4.89 -14.67 7.03
CA LEU A 151 -6.19 -14.02 7.05
C LEU A 151 -6.12 -12.52 6.72
N PRO A 152 -5.12 -11.74 7.22
CA PRO A 152 -4.97 -10.35 6.83
C PRO A 152 -4.70 -10.15 5.33
N LEU A 153 -3.95 -11.04 4.68
CA LEU A 153 -3.73 -10.97 3.22
C LEU A 153 -5.00 -11.28 2.44
N LEU A 154 -5.78 -12.26 2.90
CA LEU A 154 -7.06 -12.60 2.28
C LEU A 154 -8.08 -11.47 2.39
N THR A 155 -8.09 -10.75 3.52
CA THR A 155 -9.02 -9.61 3.71
C THR A 155 -8.75 -8.43 2.79
N VAL A 156 -7.51 -8.28 2.31
CA VAL A 156 -7.13 -7.24 1.35
C VAL A 156 -6.87 -7.80 -0.05
N SER A 157 -7.45 -8.94 -0.38
CA SER A 157 -7.22 -9.63 -1.65
C SER A 157 -7.58 -8.80 -2.87
N TYR A 158 -8.71 -8.08 -2.88
CA TYR A 158 -9.09 -7.22 -3.99
C TYR A 158 -8.16 -6.01 -4.16
N PRO A 159 -7.82 -5.23 -3.13
CA PRO A 159 -6.78 -4.21 -3.23
C PRO A 159 -5.45 -4.73 -3.77
N LEU A 160 -5.01 -5.92 -3.34
CA LEU A 160 -3.79 -6.54 -3.85
C LEU A 160 -3.93 -6.98 -5.30
N TRP A 161 -5.07 -7.58 -5.67
CA TRP A 161 -5.36 -7.93 -7.06
C TRP A 161 -5.35 -6.69 -7.97
N SER A 162 -6.00 -5.59 -7.56
CA SER A 162 -5.97 -4.33 -8.28
C SER A 162 -4.55 -3.78 -8.43
N ASN A 163 -3.70 -3.92 -7.40
CA ASN A 163 -2.28 -3.56 -7.50
C ASN A 163 -1.56 -4.35 -8.61
N PHE A 164 -1.75 -5.66 -8.67
CA PHE A 164 -1.16 -6.49 -9.72
C PHE A 164 -1.73 -6.16 -11.09
N GLN A 165 -3.01 -5.85 -11.18
CA GLN A 165 -3.68 -5.52 -12.45
C GLN A 165 -3.07 -4.28 -13.12
N VAL A 166 -2.82 -3.22 -12.37
CA VAL A 166 -2.30 -1.97 -12.91
C VAL A 166 -0.77 -1.85 -12.84
N GLY A 167 -0.11 -2.71 -12.06
CA GLY A 167 1.35 -2.66 -11.83
C GLY A 167 1.79 -1.54 -10.90
N ASN A 168 1.00 -1.31 -9.86
CA ASN A 168 1.28 -0.26 -8.88
C ASN A 168 2.24 -0.73 -7.78
N HIS A 169 2.95 0.20 -7.14
CA HIS A 169 3.96 -0.08 -6.10
C HIS A 169 3.40 -0.39 -4.71
N MET A 170 2.09 -0.62 -4.60
CA MET A 170 1.44 -0.81 -3.31
C MET A 170 1.89 -2.08 -2.58
N ALA A 171 2.19 -3.16 -3.32
CA ALA A 171 2.72 -4.38 -2.71
C ALA A 171 4.10 -4.14 -2.07
N ILE A 172 4.95 -3.33 -2.71
CA ILE A 172 6.26 -2.92 -2.16
C ILE A 172 6.07 -2.05 -0.93
N ALA A 173 5.19 -1.04 -0.99
CA ALA A 173 4.91 -0.15 0.13
C ALA A 173 4.32 -0.89 1.34
N LEU A 174 3.36 -1.80 1.13
CA LEU A 174 2.81 -2.65 2.18
C LEU A 174 3.90 -3.53 2.81
N SER A 175 4.72 -4.16 1.98
CA SER A 175 5.82 -5.00 2.47
C SER A 175 6.82 -4.18 3.28
N GLY A 176 7.20 -3.01 2.81
CA GLY A 176 8.04 -2.07 3.54
C GLY A 176 7.46 -1.72 4.91
N ALA A 177 6.17 -1.37 4.99
CA ALA A 177 5.50 -1.02 6.24
C ALA A 177 5.45 -2.20 7.23
N VAL A 178 5.15 -3.41 6.75
CA VAL A 178 5.12 -4.60 7.60
C VAL A 178 6.52 -4.96 8.10
N PHE A 179 7.53 -4.99 7.23
CA PHE A 179 8.92 -5.27 7.63
C PHE A 179 9.47 -4.18 8.55
N MET A 180 9.11 -2.91 8.35
CA MET A 180 9.43 -1.82 9.28
C MET A 180 8.89 -2.14 10.69
N GLY A 181 7.61 -2.51 10.80
CA GLY A 181 7.02 -2.89 12.09
C GLY A 181 7.74 -4.07 12.74
N ILE A 182 8.08 -5.10 11.96
CA ILE A 182 8.85 -6.27 12.45
C ILE A 182 10.24 -5.83 12.92
N CYS A 183 10.96 -5.02 12.16
CA CYS A 183 12.29 -4.52 12.53
C CYS A 183 12.23 -3.70 13.83
N LEU A 184 11.21 -2.87 14.00
CA LEU A 184 11.01 -2.08 15.22
C LEU A 184 10.67 -2.95 16.43
N ASN A 185 9.93 -4.06 16.26
CA ASN A 185 9.71 -5.05 17.31
C ASN A 185 11.04 -5.64 17.82
N PHE A 186 12.02 -5.80 16.94
CA PHE A 186 13.35 -6.26 17.28
C PHE A 186 14.37 -5.14 17.56
N ARG A 187 13.92 -3.89 17.69
CA ARG A 187 14.76 -2.69 17.92
C ARG A 187 15.86 -2.49 16.86
N ARG A 188 15.60 -2.87 15.62
CA ARG A 188 16.54 -2.75 14.49
C ARG A 188 16.21 -1.46 13.70
N ASP A 189 16.53 -0.29 14.28
CA ASP A 189 16.16 1.01 13.70
C ASP A 189 16.76 1.24 12.30
N PHE A 190 17.98 0.76 12.04
CA PHE A 190 18.61 0.88 10.71
C PHE A 190 17.80 0.14 9.64
N ALA A 191 17.49 -1.14 9.88
CA ALA A 191 16.67 -1.94 8.96
C ALA A 191 15.26 -1.37 8.82
N ALA A 192 14.68 -0.86 9.90
CA ALA A 192 13.40 -0.17 9.86
C ALA A 192 13.42 1.10 8.99
N GLY A 193 14.53 1.86 9.00
CA GLY A 193 14.72 3.02 8.13
C GLY A 193 14.74 2.66 6.65
N ILE A 194 15.45 1.57 6.29
CA ILE A 194 15.44 1.04 4.92
C ILE A 194 14.01 0.62 4.52
N CYS A 195 13.31 -0.09 5.40
CA CYS A 195 11.94 -0.50 5.14
C CYS A 195 10.98 0.70 4.99
N TRP A 196 11.15 1.76 5.79
CA TRP A 196 10.35 2.97 5.63
C TRP A 196 10.65 3.71 4.32
N MET A 197 11.90 3.75 3.88
CA MET A 197 12.26 4.26 2.55
C MET A 197 11.49 3.51 1.44
N LEU A 198 11.30 2.19 1.56
CA LEU A 198 10.45 1.43 0.63
C LEU A 198 8.96 1.84 0.71
N VAL A 199 8.46 2.23 1.88
CA VAL A 199 7.10 2.81 1.99
C VAL A 199 7.03 4.16 1.30
N MET A 200 8.11 4.94 1.39
CA MET A 200 8.24 6.27 0.76
C MET A 200 8.29 6.21 -0.77
N ILE A 201 8.34 5.04 -1.41
CA ILE A 201 8.10 4.91 -2.86
C ILE A 201 6.74 5.54 -3.24
N LYS A 202 5.82 5.59 -2.27
CA LYS A 202 4.57 6.35 -2.31
C LYS A 202 4.58 7.39 -1.18
N PRO A 203 5.10 8.60 -1.40
CA PRO A 203 5.23 9.61 -0.35
C PRO A 203 3.91 9.92 0.35
N GLN A 204 2.82 9.98 -0.41
CA GLN A 204 1.46 10.18 0.11
C GLN A 204 1.04 9.11 1.12
N ILE A 205 1.60 7.90 1.04
CA ILE A 205 1.37 6.82 2.01
C ILE A 205 2.44 6.85 3.09
N GLY A 206 3.71 7.03 2.70
CA GLY A 206 4.85 6.89 3.59
C GLY A 206 4.97 7.97 4.65
N LEU A 207 4.64 9.22 4.33
CA LEU A 207 4.86 10.36 5.21
C LEU A 207 4.12 10.25 6.55
N ILE A 208 2.90 9.74 6.57
CA ILE A 208 2.11 9.66 7.80
C ILE A 208 2.70 8.69 8.84
N PHE A 209 3.54 7.75 8.41
CA PHE A 209 4.26 6.87 9.33
C PHE A 209 5.27 7.61 10.22
N ALA A 210 5.60 8.86 9.88
CA ALA A 210 6.37 9.73 10.77
C ALA A 210 5.67 9.91 12.12
N VAL A 211 4.34 9.97 12.16
CA VAL A 211 3.56 10.21 13.38
C VAL A 211 3.83 9.17 14.47
N PRO A 212 3.62 7.85 14.26
CA PRO A 212 3.92 6.86 15.28
C PRO A 212 5.41 6.75 15.60
N LEU A 213 6.30 6.99 14.65
CA LEU A 213 7.73 6.94 14.88
C LEU A 213 8.20 8.09 15.78
N LEU A 214 7.72 9.31 15.55
CA LEU A 214 8.03 10.48 16.39
C LEU A 214 7.45 10.33 17.79
N LEU A 215 6.21 9.84 17.95
CA LEU A 215 5.60 9.63 19.27
C LEU A 215 6.35 8.59 20.12
N LYS A 216 7.06 7.66 19.53
CA LYS A 216 7.96 6.72 20.23
C LYS A 216 9.44 7.06 20.10
N MET A 217 9.76 8.28 19.69
CA MET A 217 11.14 8.80 19.60
C MET A 217 12.08 7.94 18.73
N ARG A 218 11.54 7.33 17.65
CA ARG A 218 12.33 6.56 16.68
C ARG A 218 12.95 7.47 15.61
N VAL A 219 13.61 8.52 16.05
CA VAL A 219 14.17 9.58 15.18
C VAL A 219 15.22 9.01 14.21
N LEU A 220 16.06 8.07 14.66
CA LEU A 220 17.07 7.44 13.82
C LEU A 220 16.47 6.73 12.61
N THR A 221 15.36 6.01 12.79
CA THR A 221 14.60 5.36 11.70
C THR A 221 14.18 6.41 10.66
N GLY A 222 13.68 7.56 11.12
CA GLY A 222 13.26 8.66 10.25
C GLY A 222 14.41 9.28 9.48
N LEU A 223 15.49 9.64 10.18
CA LEU A 223 16.66 10.25 9.56
C LEU A 223 17.29 9.35 8.49
N LEU A 224 17.35 8.05 8.73
CA LEU A 224 17.85 7.07 7.76
C LEU A 224 16.97 6.99 6.52
N ALA A 225 15.64 6.93 6.70
CA ALA A 225 14.73 6.88 5.56
C ALA A 225 14.85 8.14 4.70
N VAL A 226 14.89 9.33 5.32
CA VAL A 226 15.06 10.61 4.61
C VAL A 226 16.42 10.66 3.91
N ALA A 227 17.50 10.28 4.58
CA ALA A 227 18.84 10.26 3.98
C ALA A 227 18.90 9.34 2.76
N LEU A 228 18.28 8.15 2.84
CA LEU A 228 18.20 7.23 1.71
C LEU A 228 17.34 7.78 0.56
N CYS A 229 16.20 8.40 0.84
CA CYS A 229 15.40 9.06 -0.20
C CYS A 229 16.19 10.16 -0.90
N VAL A 230 16.92 11.01 -0.16
CA VAL A 230 17.78 12.06 -0.74
C VAL A 230 18.89 11.43 -1.57
N LEU A 231 19.60 10.42 -1.05
CA LEU A 231 20.67 9.74 -1.78
C LEU A 231 20.18 9.12 -3.09
N LEU A 232 19.04 8.44 -3.06
CA LEU A 232 18.42 7.84 -4.25
C LEU A 232 17.86 8.87 -5.23
N SER A 233 17.67 10.12 -4.81
CA SER A 233 17.26 11.20 -5.70
C SER A 233 18.41 11.81 -6.49
N VAL A 234 19.65 11.60 -6.07
CA VAL A 234 20.83 12.21 -6.71
C VAL A 234 20.97 11.82 -8.18
N PRO A 235 20.89 10.53 -8.58
CA PRO A 235 21.03 10.15 -9.97
C PRO A 235 19.99 10.80 -10.91
N PRO A 236 18.67 10.75 -10.65
CA PRO A 236 17.68 11.37 -11.53
C PRO A 236 17.81 12.91 -11.57
N VAL A 237 18.12 13.56 -10.44
CA VAL A 237 18.33 15.01 -10.38
C VAL A 237 19.51 15.43 -11.29
N ILE A 238 20.62 14.71 -11.22
CA ILE A 238 21.78 14.97 -12.08
C ILE A 238 21.47 14.69 -13.54
N ALA A 239 20.82 13.56 -13.83
CA ALA A 239 20.47 13.16 -15.20
C ALA A 239 19.57 14.21 -15.86
N CYS A 240 18.51 14.64 -15.19
CA CYS A 240 17.55 15.62 -15.72
C CYS A 240 18.01 17.07 -15.62
N LYS A 241 19.21 17.35 -15.03
CA LYS A 241 19.76 18.70 -14.81
C LYS A 241 18.76 19.64 -14.15
N THR A 242 18.05 19.14 -13.16
CA THR A 242 17.04 19.86 -12.38
C THR A 242 17.43 19.94 -10.90
N SER A 243 16.66 20.64 -10.07
CA SER A 243 16.87 20.64 -8.63
C SER A 243 16.03 19.56 -7.94
N PHE A 244 16.52 19.09 -6.78
CA PHE A 244 15.76 18.17 -5.95
C PHE A 244 14.39 18.73 -5.55
N PHE A 245 14.35 20.03 -5.25
CA PHE A 245 13.10 20.69 -4.83
C PHE A 245 12.11 20.84 -5.97
N ASP A 246 12.58 21.09 -7.20
CA ASP A 246 11.68 21.13 -8.37
C ASP A 246 11.08 19.74 -8.64
N MET A 247 11.92 18.69 -8.61
CA MET A 247 11.43 17.32 -8.76
C MET A 247 10.51 16.85 -7.63
N LEU A 248 10.51 17.47 -6.46
CA LEU A 248 9.54 17.19 -5.39
C LEU A 248 8.28 18.04 -5.51
N ARG A 249 8.40 19.29 -5.95
CA ARG A 249 7.28 20.22 -6.07
C ARG A 249 6.30 19.78 -7.16
N GLU A 250 6.81 19.38 -8.29
CA GLU A 250 6.04 18.98 -9.47
C GLU A 250 5.07 17.83 -9.17
N PRO A 251 5.49 16.68 -8.54
CA PRO A 251 4.57 15.63 -8.12
C PRO A 251 3.46 16.12 -7.20
N SER A 252 3.76 17.08 -6.33
CA SER A 252 2.78 17.65 -5.41
C SER A 252 1.69 18.40 -6.16
N ILE A 253 2.08 19.17 -7.19
CA ILE A 253 1.16 19.89 -8.06
C ILE A 253 0.36 18.89 -8.91
N ALA A 254 1.01 17.93 -9.55
CA ALA A 254 0.36 16.90 -10.36
C ALA A 254 -0.64 16.09 -9.54
N THR A 255 -0.30 15.77 -8.29
CA THR A 255 -1.20 15.10 -7.36
C THR A 255 -2.43 15.96 -7.08
N ALA A 256 -2.28 17.28 -6.93
CA ALA A 256 -3.42 18.19 -6.73
C ALA A 256 -4.41 18.12 -7.90
N PHE A 257 -3.92 18.13 -9.16
CA PHE A 257 -4.77 17.96 -10.35
C PHE A 257 -5.40 16.58 -10.46
N ALA A 258 -4.66 15.52 -10.13
CA ALA A 258 -5.20 14.16 -10.13
C ALA A 258 -6.36 13.97 -9.11
N PHE A 259 -6.43 14.81 -8.09
CA PHE A 259 -7.53 14.83 -7.13
C PHE A 259 -8.88 15.20 -7.73
N GLU A 260 -8.94 15.91 -8.85
CA GLU A 260 -10.22 16.20 -9.51
C GLU A 260 -10.96 14.94 -9.96
N GLY A 261 -10.20 13.88 -10.25
CA GLY A 261 -10.70 12.60 -10.73
C GLY A 261 -10.99 11.55 -9.67
N CYS A 262 -10.48 11.66 -8.44
CA CYS A 262 -10.51 10.57 -7.46
C CYS A 262 -11.25 10.96 -6.19
N GLY A 263 -12.12 10.05 -5.71
CA GLY A 263 -12.88 10.25 -4.48
C GLY A 263 -11.94 10.24 -3.27
N THR A 264 -11.53 11.42 -2.82
CA THR A 264 -10.88 11.56 -1.52
C THR A 264 -11.94 11.79 -0.46
N TRP A 265 -11.71 11.23 0.72
CA TRP A 265 -12.59 11.45 1.86
C TRP A 265 -12.84 12.94 2.18
N PRO A 266 -11.82 13.83 2.12
CA PRO A 266 -12.05 15.27 2.29
C PRO A 266 -12.95 15.88 1.22
N LYS A 267 -12.83 15.48 -0.04
CA LYS A 267 -13.66 16.01 -1.14
C LYS A 267 -15.13 15.61 -0.99
N PHE A 268 -15.39 14.40 -0.47
CA PHE A 268 -16.76 13.96 -0.18
C PHE A 268 -17.41 14.74 0.97
N LEU A 269 -16.62 15.09 2.01
CA LEU A 269 -17.13 15.85 3.16
C LEU A 269 -17.15 17.36 2.93
N CYS A 270 -16.22 17.88 2.13
CA CYS A 270 -15.89 19.28 2.04
C CYS A 270 -16.10 19.85 0.62
N GLY A 271 -16.78 19.18 -0.29
CA GLY A 271 -16.93 19.51 -1.72
C GLY A 271 -17.35 20.96 -2.07
N TYR A 272 -17.17 21.88 -1.12
CA TYR A 272 -17.44 23.30 -1.19
C TYR A 272 -16.17 24.18 -1.27
N PHE A 273 -14.98 23.58 -1.16
CA PHE A 273 -13.72 24.32 -1.11
C PHE A 273 -12.91 24.15 -2.41
N SER A 274 -11.92 25.01 -2.62
CA SER A 274 -10.96 24.82 -3.71
C SER A 274 -10.16 23.54 -3.48
N ASN A 275 -9.71 22.89 -4.56
CA ASN A 275 -8.97 21.62 -4.48
C ASN A 275 -7.75 21.70 -3.54
N GLU A 276 -7.03 22.83 -3.52
CA GLU A 276 -5.88 23.04 -2.63
C GLU A 276 -6.31 23.08 -1.14
N THR A 277 -7.41 23.78 -0.85
CA THR A 277 -7.96 23.86 0.50
C THR A 277 -8.42 22.50 1.00
N ASP A 278 -9.08 21.71 0.14
CA ASP A 278 -9.52 20.34 0.47
C ASP A 278 -8.35 19.43 0.80
N ILE A 279 -7.23 19.55 0.08
CA ILE A 279 -6.00 18.79 0.37
C ILE A 279 -5.45 19.18 1.73
N VAL A 280 -5.30 20.46 2.02
CA VAL A 280 -4.76 20.93 3.31
C VAL A 280 -5.66 20.51 4.48
N ILE A 281 -6.96 20.65 4.35
CA ILE A 281 -7.93 20.19 5.35
C ILE A 281 -7.84 18.67 5.53
N GLY A 282 -7.77 17.91 4.44
CA GLY A 282 -7.63 16.46 4.48
C GLY A 282 -6.35 16.03 5.20
N LEU A 283 -5.22 16.65 4.87
CA LEU A 283 -3.94 16.41 5.52
C LEU A 283 -4.02 16.72 7.03
N ALA A 284 -4.62 17.83 7.39
CA ALA A 284 -4.77 18.24 8.80
C ALA A 284 -5.65 17.26 9.58
N ILE A 285 -6.82 16.91 9.04
CA ILE A 285 -7.75 15.96 9.67
C ILE A 285 -7.12 14.57 9.75
N GLY A 286 -6.54 14.07 8.67
CA GLY A 286 -5.90 12.75 8.64
C GLY A 286 -4.75 12.64 9.63
N THR A 287 -3.92 13.69 9.74
CA THR A 287 -2.83 13.77 10.72
C THR A 287 -3.35 13.82 12.14
N ALA A 288 -4.37 14.64 12.42
CA ALA A 288 -4.99 14.73 13.75
C ALA A 288 -5.62 13.40 14.19
N LEU A 289 -6.34 12.72 13.30
CA LEU A 289 -6.91 11.40 13.54
C LEU A 289 -5.81 10.36 13.78
N CYS A 290 -4.75 10.36 12.97
CA CYS A 290 -3.62 9.47 13.14
C CYS A 290 -2.93 9.70 14.50
N LEU A 291 -2.67 10.94 14.86
CA LEU A 291 -2.10 11.32 16.15
C LEU A 291 -2.97 10.81 17.32
N TRP A 292 -4.25 11.07 17.28
CA TRP A 292 -5.18 10.66 18.32
C TRP A 292 -5.26 9.14 18.45
N MET A 293 -5.46 8.42 17.37
CA MET A 293 -5.52 6.96 17.38
C MET A 293 -4.19 6.33 17.82
N THR A 294 -3.06 6.87 17.37
CA THR A 294 -1.73 6.41 17.78
C THR A 294 -1.50 6.69 19.28
N TRP A 295 -1.96 7.84 19.78
CA TRP A 295 -1.90 8.14 21.21
C TRP A 295 -2.75 7.18 22.04
N LEU A 296 -3.93 6.77 21.59
CA LEU A 296 -4.73 5.73 22.23
C LEU A 296 -3.97 4.41 22.36
N LEU A 297 -3.14 4.09 21.38
CA LEU A 297 -2.29 2.88 21.34
C LEU A 297 -0.89 3.08 21.96
N ARG A 298 -0.59 4.20 22.66
CA ARG A 298 0.76 4.52 23.15
C ARG A 298 1.41 3.44 24.04
N ARG A 299 0.60 2.60 24.70
CA ARG A 299 1.05 1.49 25.53
C ARG A 299 1.25 0.19 24.76
N GLU A 300 0.83 0.14 23.49
CA GLU A 300 1.00 -1.04 22.64
C GLU A 300 2.50 -1.28 22.39
N LYS A 301 2.91 -2.54 22.55
CA LYS A 301 4.31 -2.96 22.37
C LYS A 301 4.57 -3.50 20.96
N ASP A 302 3.54 -4.08 20.34
CA ASP A 302 3.66 -4.60 18.97
C ASP A 302 3.55 -3.46 17.97
N TRP A 303 4.64 -3.21 17.26
CA TRP A 303 4.71 -2.16 16.27
C TRP A 303 3.76 -2.36 15.09
N LEU A 304 3.41 -3.59 14.72
CA LEU A 304 2.43 -3.84 13.67
C LEU A 304 1.04 -3.32 14.05
N VAL A 305 0.64 -3.47 15.32
CA VAL A 305 -0.60 -2.88 15.83
C VAL A 305 -0.45 -1.37 16.01
N TYR A 306 0.70 -0.90 16.47
CA TYR A 306 0.96 0.51 16.73
C TYR A 306 1.02 1.36 15.45
N LEU A 307 1.47 0.80 14.33
CA LEU A 307 1.52 1.45 13.01
C LEU A 307 0.17 1.46 12.29
N MET A 308 -0.82 0.68 12.75
CA MET A 308 -2.13 0.54 12.12
C MET A 308 -2.84 1.88 11.85
N PRO A 309 -2.89 2.86 12.79
CA PRO A 309 -3.51 4.15 12.52
C PRO A 309 -2.88 4.88 11.32
N ALA A 310 -1.55 4.91 11.24
CA ALA A 310 -0.86 5.52 10.13
C ALA A 310 -1.14 4.80 8.81
N ALA A 311 -1.08 3.46 8.81
CA ALA A 311 -1.35 2.64 7.64
C ALA A 311 -2.76 2.87 7.07
N VAL A 312 -3.78 2.92 7.92
CA VAL A 312 -5.16 3.12 7.47
C VAL A 312 -5.43 4.58 7.13
N CYS A 313 -4.95 5.54 7.92
CA CYS A 313 -5.06 6.96 7.57
C CYS A 313 -4.41 7.25 6.22
N SER A 314 -3.25 6.65 5.91
CA SER A 314 -2.56 6.84 4.62
C SER A 314 -3.44 6.51 3.42
N SER A 315 -4.36 5.56 3.55
CA SER A 315 -5.29 5.15 2.50
C SER A 315 -6.58 5.97 2.45
N CYS A 316 -6.78 6.91 3.38
CA CYS A 316 -8.03 7.65 3.53
C CYS A 316 -7.87 9.17 3.46
N TRP A 317 -6.65 9.70 3.51
CA TRP A 317 -6.41 11.13 3.70
C TRP A 317 -5.90 11.89 2.48
N THR A 318 -5.39 11.16 1.47
CA THR A 318 -4.94 11.74 0.20
C THR A 318 -5.61 11.06 -0.97
N TYR A 319 -5.06 11.24 -2.17
CA TYR A 319 -5.43 10.50 -3.36
C TYR A 319 -5.44 9.00 -3.09
N THR A 320 -6.60 8.38 -3.24
CA THR A 320 -6.78 6.96 -2.98
C THR A 320 -7.31 6.24 -4.21
N GLN A 321 -6.75 5.08 -4.48
CA GLN A 321 -7.27 4.13 -5.45
C GLN A 321 -7.47 2.77 -4.77
N ALA A 322 -8.19 1.87 -5.43
CA ALA A 322 -8.55 0.57 -4.86
C ALA A 322 -7.36 -0.17 -4.22
N TYR A 323 -6.20 -0.12 -4.84
CA TYR A 323 -4.99 -0.79 -4.34
C TYR A 323 -4.40 -0.16 -3.07
N THR A 324 -4.62 1.14 -2.79
CA THR A 324 -4.08 1.78 -1.58
C THR A 324 -4.66 1.20 -0.31
N HIS A 325 -5.88 0.65 -0.41
CA HIS A 325 -6.56 0.01 0.72
C HIS A 325 -5.95 -1.32 1.15
N ALA A 326 -4.91 -1.81 0.46
CA ALA A 326 -4.09 -2.91 0.95
C ALA A 326 -3.50 -2.63 2.35
N MET A 327 -3.35 -1.35 2.74
CA MET A 327 -2.96 -0.96 4.11
C MET A 327 -3.98 -1.37 5.18
N GLY A 328 -5.21 -1.70 4.82
CA GLY A 328 -6.20 -2.35 5.70
C GLY A 328 -5.71 -3.67 6.30
N TRP A 329 -4.65 -4.26 5.73
CA TRP A 329 -3.93 -5.41 6.27
C TRP A 329 -3.58 -5.23 7.77
N PHE A 330 -3.15 -4.04 8.17
CA PHE A 330 -2.78 -3.75 9.55
C PHE A 330 -3.96 -3.87 10.52
N LEU A 331 -5.16 -3.41 10.11
CA LEU A 331 -6.37 -3.57 10.90
C LEU A 331 -6.76 -5.05 11.02
N ALA A 332 -6.74 -5.78 9.92
CA ALA A 332 -7.03 -7.20 9.91
C ALA A 332 -6.05 -7.98 10.81
N TYR A 333 -4.75 -7.69 10.73
CA TYR A 333 -3.73 -8.27 11.60
C TYR A 333 -4.02 -7.98 13.08
N ALA A 334 -4.29 -6.73 13.42
CA ALA A 334 -4.55 -6.30 14.80
C ALA A 334 -5.78 -7.01 15.40
N ILE A 335 -6.86 -7.10 14.62
CA ILE A 335 -8.10 -7.78 15.05
C ILE A 335 -7.87 -9.28 15.24
N VAL A 336 -7.23 -9.95 14.29
CA VAL A 336 -6.97 -11.40 14.37
C VAL A 336 -6.07 -11.70 15.56
N LYS A 337 -5.04 -10.89 15.79
CA LYS A 337 -4.15 -11.01 16.95
C LYS A 337 -4.93 -10.90 18.27
N GLU A 338 -5.81 -9.90 18.41
CA GLU A 338 -6.61 -9.74 19.62
C GLU A 338 -7.59 -10.90 19.84
N LEU A 339 -8.20 -11.41 18.78
CA LEU A 339 -9.10 -12.57 18.85
C LEU A 339 -8.38 -13.84 19.28
N ILE A 340 -7.12 -14.02 18.89
CA ILE A 340 -6.31 -15.16 19.33
C ILE A 340 -6.01 -15.06 20.81
N HIS A 341 -5.72 -13.85 21.33
CA HIS A 341 -5.44 -13.64 22.74
C HIS A 341 -6.69 -13.64 23.63
N ASN A 342 -7.81 -13.14 23.11
CA ASN A 342 -9.08 -13.05 23.80
C ASN A 342 -10.26 -13.42 22.91
N PRO A 343 -10.46 -14.75 22.64
CA PRO A 343 -11.50 -15.22 21.74
C PRO A 343 -12.93 -14.93 22.23
N TYR A 344 -13.11 -14.65 23.50
CA TYR A 344 -14.42 -14.38 24.10
C TYR A 344 -14.84 -12.92 24.05
N SER A 345 -13.99 -12.01 23.58
CA SER A 345 -14.32 -10.59 23.45
C SER A 345 -15.42 -10.38 22.41
N LYS A 346 -16.65 -10.09 22.89
CA LYS A 346 -17.79 -9.78 22.02
C LYS A 346 -17.51 -8.60 21.10
N ALA A 347 -16.88 -7.54 21.63
CA ALA A 347 -16.54 -6.36 20.86
C ALA A 347 -15.55 -6.67 19.71
N MET A 348 -14.51 -7.48 19.95
CA MET A 348 -13.56 -7.87 18.91
C MET A 348 -14.18 -8.79 17.87
N ARG A 349 -15.10 -9.67 18.25
CA ARG A 349 -15.83 -10.51 17.28
C ARG A 349 -16.74 -9.66 16.37
N ILE A 350 -17.41 -8.67 16.91
CA ILE A 350 -18.22 -7.73 16.11
C ILE A 350 -17.32 -6.94 15.16
N LEU A 351 -16.20 -6.39 15.65
CA LEU A 351 -15.22 -5.69 14.83
C LEU A 351 -14.68 -6.58 13.71
N ALA A 352 -14.38 -7.84 13.99
CA ALA A 352 -13.93 -8.81 12.99
C ALA A 352 -14.98 -9.04 11.90
N ALA A 353 -16.24 -9.26 12.29
CA ALA A 353 -17.34 -9.46 11.35
C ALA A 353 -17.53 -8.22 10.45
N LEU A 354 -17.53 -7.02 11.02
CA LEU A 354 -17.64 -5.78 10.27
C LEU A 354 -16.42 -5.55 9.35
N SER A 355 -15.21 -5.88 9.81
CA SER A 355 -14.00 -5.76 8.99
C SER A 355 -14.01 -6.71 7.80
N LEU A 356 -14.54 -7.91 7.95
CA LEU A 356 -14.72 -8.86 6.84
C LEU A 356 -15.73 -8.38 5.79
N LEU A 357 -16.64 -7.49 6.15
CA LEU A 357 -17.57 -6.87 5.20
C LEU A 357 -16.93 -5.68 4.47
N VAL A 358 -16.09 -4.90 5.16
CA VAL A 358 -15.56 -3.64 4.65
C VAL A 358 -14.23 -3.81 3.91
N LEU A 359 -13.25 -4.52 4.48
CA LEU A 359 -11.89 -4.60 3.95
C LEU A 359 -11.78 -5.28 2.58
N PRO A 360 -12.51 -6.37 2.29
CA PRO A 360 -12.44 -7.01 0.98
C PRO A 360 -13.06 -6.20 -0.16
N ARG A 361 -13.84 -5.16 0.16
CA ARG A 361 -14.48 -4.28 -0.83
C ARG A 361 -15.28 -5.04 -1.88
N PHE A 362 -16.12 -5.95 -1.46
CA PHE A 362 -16.86 -6.87 -2.33
C PHE A 362 -17.61 -6.16 -3.48
N VAL A 363 -18.21 -5.00 -3.24
CA VAL A 363 -18.92 -4.25 -4.27
C VAL A 363 -17.98 -3.78 -5.37
N LEU A 364 -16.79 -3.28 -4.99
CA LEU A 364 -15.77 -2.84 -5.94
C LEU A 364 -15.09 -4.03 -6.64
N ALA A 365 -14.86 -5.13 -5.90
CA ALA A 365 -14.34 -6.36 -6.46
C ALA A 365 -15.30 -6.94 -7.52
N TRP A 366 -16.60 -6.92 -7.25
CA TRP A 366 -17.62 -7.34 -8.18
C TRP A 366 -17.66 -6.45 -9.43
N HIS A 367 -17.59 -5.14 -9.25
CA HIS A 367 -17.50 -4.20 -10.37
C HIS A 367 -16.26 -4.45 -11.23
N GLY A 368 -15.10 -4.64 -10.61
CA GLY A 368 -13.85 -4.97 -11.31
C GLY A 368 -13.95 -6.27 -12.10
N LEU A 369 -14.57 -7.31 -11.55
CA LEU A 369 -14.80 -8.58 -12.23
C LEU A 369 -15.74 -8.42 -13.44
N TYR A 370 -16.81 -7.63 -13.31
CA TYR A 370 -17.73 -7.34 -14.42
C TYR A 370 -17.02 -6.60 -15.56
N ALA A 371 -16.24 -5.58 -15.23
CA ALA A 371 -15.44 -4.85 -16.22
C ALA A 371 -14.44 -5.76 -16.92
N TYR A 372 -13.81 -6.67 -16.18
CA TYR A 372 -12.89 -7.66 -16.72
C TYR A 372 -13.57 -8.62 -17.71
N MET A 373 -14.80 -9.06 -17.45
CA MET A 373 -15.57 -9.92 -18.35
C MET A 373 -16.14 -9.17 -19.56
N GLY A 374 -15.80 -7.88 -19.73
CA GLY A 374 -16.35 -7.05 -20.81
C GLY A 374 -17.83 -6.69 -20.63
N TRP A 375 -18.40 -6.97 -19.47
CA TRP A 375 -19.76 -6.63 -19.16
C TRP A 375 -19.84 -5.19 -18.65
N ARG A 376 -20.71 -4.39 -19.25
CA ARG A 376 -20.94 -3.02 -18.77
C ARG A 376 -21.86 -3.08 -17.55
N PHE A 377 -21.27 -3.03 -16.37
CA PHE A 377 -22.07 -2.81 -15.16
C PHE A 377 -22.50 -1.33 -15.12
N PRO A 378 -23.78 -1.04 -14.91
CA PRO A 378 -24.33 0.32 -15.00
C PRO A 378 -23.98 1.19 -13.78
N MET A 379 -22.88 0.91 -13.08
CA MET A 379 -22.46 1.75 -11.98
C MET A 379 -21.81 3.02 -12.54
N SER A 380 -22.48 4.16 -12.36
CA SER A 380 -21.89 5.45 -12.73
C SER A 380 -20.61 5.71 -11.91
N GLU A 381 -19.70 6.49 -12.48
CA GLU A 381 -18.46 6.88 -11.78
C GLU A 381 -18.76 7.54 -10.42
N PHE A 382 -19.84 8.29 -10.32
CA PHE A 382 -20.33 8.87 -9.07
C PHE A 382 -20.63 7.80 -8.01
N VAL A 383 -21.35 6.73 -8.39
CA VAL A 383 -21.69 5.63 -7.47
C VAL A 383 -20.43 4.88 -7.04
N TYR A 384 -19.51 4.59 -7.98
CA TYR A 384 -18.23 3.96 -7.68
C TYR A 384 -17.43 4.75 -6.64
N ARG A 385 -17.27 6.06 -6.85
CA ARG A 385 -16.55 6.95 -5.93
C ARG A 385 -17.23 7.05 -4.57
N SER A 386 -18.57 7.10 -4.55
CA SER A 386 -19.34 7.14 -3.30
C SER A 386 -19.17 5.87 -2.48
N VAL A 387 -19.21 4.69 -3.13
CA VAL A 387 -18.96 3.40 -2.46
C VAL A 387 -17.53 3.31 -1.93
N ASP A 388 -16.55 3.79 -2.68
CA ASP A 388 -15.13 3.78 -2.25
C ASP A 388 -14.91 4.70 -1.04
N SER A 389 -15.47 5.90 -1.06
CA SER A 389 -15.43 6.85 0.05
C SER A 389 -16.14 6.31 1.30
N LEU A 390 -17.28 5.66 1.14
CA LEU A 390 -18.01 5.02 2.23
C LEU A 390 -17.18 3.89 2.86
N ASN A 391 -16.59 3.01 2.05
CA ASN A 391 -15.71 1.95 2.54
C ASN A 391 -14.50 2.49 3.30
N SER A 392 -13.90 3.58 2.81
CA SER A 392 -12.77 4.26 3.47
C SER A 392 -13.19 4.83 4.83
N THR A 393 -14.34 5.48 4.87
CA THR A 393 -14.91 6.02 6.12
C THR A 393 -15.22 4.90 7.12
N CYS A 394 -15.86 3.81 6.67
CA CYS A 394 -16.12 2.66 7.52
C CYS A 394 -14.82 2.05 8.06
N THR A 395 -13.78 1.96 7.23
CA THR A 395 -12.47 1.45 7.68
C THR A 395 -11.86 2.33 8.77
N LEU A 396 -11.90 3.66 8.63
CA LEU A 396 -11.46 4.60 9.68
C LEU A 396 -12.24 4.43 10.99
N VAL A 397 -13.56 4.31 10.90
CA VAL A 397 -14.43 4.08 12.07
C VAL A 397 -14.07 2.77 12.77
N LEU A 398 -13.79 1.70 12.02
CA LEU A 398 -13.36 0.42 12.60
C LEU A 398 -12.00 0.54 13.30
N VAL A 399 -11.03 1.27 12.72
CA VAL A 399 -9.74 1.52 13.38
C VAL A 399 -9.91 2.31 14.65
N LEU A 400 -10.71 3.38 14.62
CA LEU A 400 -10.98 4.18 15.80
C LEU A 400 -11.65 3.35 16.89
N ALA A 401 -12.66 2.55 16.54
CA ALA A 401 -13.33 1.64 17.48
C ALA A 401 -12.34 0.64 18.09
N PHE A 402 -11.46 0.04 17.27
CA PHE A 402 -10.40 -0.83 17.76
C PHE A 402 -9.49 -0.11 18.77
N CYS A 403 -9.01 1.08 18.44
CA CYS A 403 -8.13 1.87 19.31
C CYS A 403 -8.80 2.21 20.67
N ILE A 404 -10.07 2.61 20.65
CA ILE A 404 -10.83 2.91 21.87
C ILE A 404 -11.02 1.65 22.73
N ILE A 405 -11.42 0.55 22.12
CA ILE A 405 -11.60 -0.72 22.84
C ILE A 405 -10.26 -1.15 23.45
N LYS A 406 -9.21 -1.16 22.68
CA LYS A 406 -7.85 -1.54 23.13
C LYS A 406 -7.37 -0.64 24.25
N HIS A 407 -7.54 0.68 24.12
CA HIS A 407 -7.19 1.65 25.16
C HIS A 407 -7.90 1.38 26.49
N ARG A 408 -9.21 1.10 26.45
CA ARG A 408 -10.00 0.79 27.66
C ARG A 408 -9.53 -0.50 28.36
N TYR A 409 -9.10 -1.51 27.57
CA TYR A 409 -8.56 -2.73 28.16
C TYR A 409 -7.20 -2.51 28.80
N THR A 410 -6.31 -1.74 28.16
CA THR A 410 -4.95 -1.48 28.69
C THR A 410 -4.92 -0.46 29.84
N SER A 411 -5.98 0.33 30.02
CA SER A 411 -6.08 1.28 31.13
C SER A 411 -6.59 0.65 32.44
N LYS A 412 -7.15 -0.57 32.37
CA LYS A 412 -7.66 -1.32 33.52
C LYS A 412 -6.61 -2.27 34.14
N ILE A 413 -5.50 -2.48 33.49
CA ILE A 413 -4.33 -3.22 33.93
C ILE A 413 -3.24 -2.24 34.37
#